data_81af25da3335aa19a3b803e2bac4ad44
#
_entry.id   81af25da3335aa19a3b803e2bac4ad44
#
_cell.length_a   1.000
_cell.length_b   1.000
_cell.length_c   1.000
_cell.angle_alpha   90.00
_cell.angle_beta   90.00
_cell.angle_gamma   90.00
#
_symmetry.space_group_name_H-M   'P 1'
#
loop_
_entity.id
_entity.type
_entity.pdbx_description
1 polymer ?
#
loop_
_entity_poly.entity_id
_entity_poly.type
_entity_poly.pdbx_seq_one_letter_code
_entity_poly.pdbx_strand_id
1 'polypeptide(L)'
;MWGGRGRHFGVRGSVCGFLAVAVLVVGTVVGCGGGNSEAEGSDRPTTIGTEALAAPTVDGRFKVAADGRRLYLTCWGEGSPTVVLDSGHPDGTGIADFGDTEFRRRLAAETRVCAYDRADWGRSDPAPNKPRNADDVVDDLDTLLEAAEVDGPFVLAGSSFGGMIAAHFADRHPDDLAGVVLLDVPAPSATLSAEEIPEIAWDHPANPEHLDIGPEFENRFANSPPSFPAPLVVITATGGDSSVEDQQAWLRSSADAHQVELTGGHEVYLDDPAGAAAEVLTLLDR
;
A
#
# COMPACT_ATOMS: atom_id res chain seq x y z
N MET A 1 -42.92 -10.93 -27.02
CA MET A 1 -42.53 -12.35 -27.01
C MET A 1 -41.08 -12.47 -27.40
N TRP A 2 -40.20 -12.59 -26.42
CA TRP A 2 -38.90 -13.20 -26.51
C TRP A 2 -38.40 -13.44 -25.10
N GLY A 3 -38.35 -14.71 -24.71
CA GLY A 3 -37.88 -15.13 -23.40
C GLY A 3 -36.38 -15.41 -23.43
N GLY A 4 -35.62 -14.81 -22.52
CA GLY A 4 -34.25 -15.12 -22.25
C GLY A 4 -34.11 -15.72 -20.85
N ARG A 5 -33.62 -16.96 -20.75
CA ARG A 5 -33.49 -17.74 -19.52
C ARG A 5 -32.28 -17.29 -18.73
N GLY A 6 -32.47 -16.81 -17.53
CA GLY A 6 -31.45 -16.60 -16.55
C GLY A 6 -30.79 -17.92 -16.10
N ARG A 7 -29.48 -17.95 -15.99
CA ARG A 7 -28.71 -19.02 -15.35
C ARG A 7 -28.32 -18.55 -13.93
N HIS A 8 -28.96 -19.18 -12.94
CA HIS A 8 -28.52 -19.02 -11.56
C HIS A 8 -27.23 -19.79 -11.34
N PHE A 9 -26.17 -19.12 -10.96
CA PHE A 9 -24.99 -19.73 -10.34
C PHE A 9 -25.18 -19.75 -8.83
N GLY A 10 -25.45 -20.94 -8.30
CA GLY A 10 -25.53 -21.16 -6.85
C GLY A 10 -24.13 -21.36 -6.28
N VAL A 11 -23.71 -20.48 -5.40
CA VAL A 11 -22.51 -20.66 -4.57
C VAL A 11 -22.89 -21.58 -3.41
N ARG A 12 -22.33 -22.79 -3.40
CA ARG A 12 -22.42 -23.73 -2.27
C ARG A 12 -21.27 -23.43 -1.30
N GLY A 13 -21.60 -22.83 -0.17
CA GLY A 13 -20.68 -22.73 0.96
C GLY A 13 -20.32 -24.10 1.52
N SER A 14 -19.05 -24.43 1.58
CA SER A 14 -18.50 -25.60 2.26
C SER A 14 -17.91 -25.16 3.60
N VAL A 15 -18.62 -25.51 4.68
CA VAL A 15 -18.12 -25.34 6.04
C VAL A 15 -17.21 -26.53 6.34
N CYS A 16 -15.90 -26.31 6.43
CA CYS A 16 -14.95 -27.33 6.86
C CYS A 16 -14.60 -27.12 8.34
N GLY A 17 -15.08 -28.03 9.18
CA GLY A 17 -14.79 -28.05 10.61
C GLY A 17 -13.35 -28.48 10.88
N PHE A 18 -12.67 -27.73 11.74
CA PHE A 18 -11.35 -28.11 12.25
C PHE A 18 -11.49 -29.14 13.37
N LEU A 19 -10.97 -30.34 13.14
CA LEU A 19 -10.70 -31.35 14.17
C LEU A 19 -9.24 -31.21 14.59
N ALA A 20 -9.02 -30.76 15.81
CA ALA A 20 -7.69 -30.76 16.43
C ALA A 20 -7.31 -32.18 16.86
N VAL A 21 -6.25 -32.74 16.27
CA VAL A 21 -5.61 -33.97 16.77
C VAL A 21 -4.28 -33.60 17.42
N ALA A 22 -4.23 -33.75 18.73
CA ALA A 22 -3.01 -33.66 19.51
C ALA A 22 -2.25 -35.01 19.42
N VAL A 23 -1.06 -34.99 18.84
CA VAL A 23 -0.12 -36.13 18.87
C VAL A 23 1.00 -35.84 19.86
N LEU A 24 1.01 -36.57 20.97
CA LEU A 24 2.12 -36.62 21.92
C LEU A 24 3.16 -37.59 21.40
N VAL A 25 4.37 -37.13 21.08
CA VAL A 25 5.52 -37.99 20.79
C VAL A 25 6.50 -37.89 21.95
N VAL A 26 6.61 -38.97 22.70
CA VAL A 26 7.67 -39.23 23.70
C VAL A 26 8.82 -39.91 22.95
N GLY A 27 9.94 -39.25 22.79
CA GLY A 27 11.14 -39.79 22.17
C GLY A 27 12.27 -39.93 23.18
N THR A 28 12.66 -41.16 23.45
CA THR A 28 13.76 -41.58 24.31
C THR A 28 15.13 -41.26 23.71
N VAL A 29 16.00 -40.69 24.55
CA VAL A 29 17.43 -40.44 24.27
C VAL A 29 18.21 -41.75 24.42
N VAL A 30 18.99 -42.15 23.41
CA VAL A 30 20.10 -43.07 23.55
C VAL A 30 21.35 -42.45 22.92
N GLY A 31 22.34 -42.19 23.74
CA GLY A 31 23.66 -41.74 23.29
C GLY A 31 24.62 -42.89 23.02
N CYS A 32 25.62 -42.63 22.17
CA CYS A 32 26.99 -43.19 22.09
C CYS A 32 27.60 -42.66 20.79
N GLY A 33 28.61 -41.81 20.77
CA GLY A 33 29.98 -42.15 21.04
C GLY A 33 30.82 -42.07 19.77
N GLY A 34 31.66 -41.03 19.58
CA GLY A 34 32.99 -41.16 18.99
C GLY A 34 33.16 -40.87 17.49
N GLY A 35 33.97 -39.85 17.14
CA GLY A 35 34.66 -39.80 15.86
C GLY A 35 34.96 -38.40 15.37
N ASN A 36 36.14 -37.85 15.67
CA ASN A 36 36.73 -36.65 15.09
C ASN A 36 36.93 -36.81 13.57
N SER A 37 36.52 -35.78 12.81
CA SER A 37 37.27 -35.34 11.65
C SER A 37 36.90 -33.88 11.34
N GLU A 38 37.91 -33.04 11.41
CA GLU A 38 37.87 -31.62 11.05
C GLU A 38 37.60 -31.48 9.55
N ALA A 39 36.59 -30.68 9.20
CA ALA A 39 36.49 -30.06 7.89
C ALA A 39 35.96 -28.65 8.15
N GLU A 40 36.82 -27.67 7.97
CA GLU A 40 36.50 -26.26 7.94
C GLU A 40 35.52 -26.01 6.78
N GLY A 41 34.29 -25.70 7.09
CA GLY A 41 33.26 -25.17 6.20
C GLY A 41 32.60 -24.02 6.91
N SER A 42 33.01 -22.81 6.50
CA SER A 42 32.45 -21.56 6.98
C SER A 42 31.02 -21.39 6.44
N ASP A 43 30.05 -22.02 7.06
CA ASP A 43 28.64 -21.67 6.94
C ASP A 43 28.24 -20.98 8.24
N ARG A 44 28.35 -19.65 8.22
CA ARG A 44 27.74 -18.80 9.24
C ARG A 44 26.25 -18.75 8.92
N PRO A 45 25.36 -19.33 9.71
CA PRO A 45 23.96 -19.03 9.57
C PRO A 45 23.80 -17.57 9.93
N THR A 46 23.40 -16.76 8.96
CA THR A 46 22.95 -15.39 9.19
C THR A 46 21.67 -15.52 10.02
N THR A 47 21.81 -15.55 11.33
CA THR A 47 20.72 -15.28 12.25
C THR A 47 20.28 -13.87 11.92
N ILE A 48 19.12 -13.73 11.28
CA ILE A 48 18.37 -12.46 11.27
C ILE A 48 18.05 -12.22 12.73
N GLY A 49 18.88 -11.40 13.37
CA GLY A 49 18.62 -10.94 14.72
C GLY A 49 17.27 -10.23 14.68
N THR A 50 16.47 -10.43 15.70
CA THR A 50 15.38 -9.53 16.06
C THR A 50 16.02 -8.19 16.41
N GLU A 51 16.38 -7.40 15.38
CA GLU A 51 16.73 -6.00 15.56
C GLU A 51 15.50 -5.33 16.14
N ALA A 52 15.70 -4.70 17.29
CA ALA A 52 14.67 -3.88 17.90
C ALA A 52 14.24 -2.86 16.85
N LEU A 53 12.92 -2.79 16.59
CA LEU A 53 12.34 -1.84 15.64
C LEU A 53 12.91 -0.45 15.95
N ALA A 54 13.50 0.20 14.95
CA ALA A 54 13.98 1.56 15.10
C ALA A 54 12.80 2.45 15.52
N ALA A 55 13.03 3.27 16.55
CA ALA A 55 12.03 4.22 17.01
C ALA A 55 11.69 5.19 15.84
N PRO A 56 10.44 5.64 15.72
CA PRO A 56 10.08 6.62 14.72
C PRO A 56 10.84 7.94 14.95
N THR A 57 11.22 8.59 13.85
CA THR A 57 11.86 9.92 13.85
C THR A 57 10.84 11.04 13.89
N VAL A 58 9.63 10.78 13.36
CA VAL A 58 8.42 11.61 13.50
C VAL A 58 7.30 10.70 13.98
N ASP A 59 6.50 11.17 14.94
CA ASP A 59 5.34 10.43 15.46
C ASP A 59 4.36 11.42 16.07
N GLY A 60 3.27 11.72 15.38
CA GLY A 60 2.34 12.74 15.87
C GLY A 60 1.11 12.98 15.01
N ARG A 61 0.28 13.91 15.50
CA ARG A 61 -0.92 14.39 14.82
C ARG A 61 -0.73 15.83 14.43
N PHE A 62 -0.82 16.12 13.14
CA PHE A 62 -0.54 17.44 12.56
C PHE A 62 -1.81 18.03 11.98
N LYS A 63 -1.94 19.36 12.06
CA LYS A 63 -3.13 20.08 11.62
C LYS A 63 -3.13 20.19 10.09
N VAL A 64 -4.21 19.71 9.46
CA VAL A 64 -4.37 19.71 7.99
C VAL A 64 -5.50 20.60 7.47
N ALA A 65 -6.33 21.14 8.34
CA ALA A 65 -7.47 21.93 7.90
C ALA A 65 -7.74 23.14 8.82
N ALA A 66 -8.41 24.15 8.27
CA ALA A 66 -8.74 25.37 8.99
C ALA A 66 -9.69 25.14 10.19
N ASP A 67 -10.53 24.12 10.13
CA ASP A 67 -11.43 23.69 11.22
C ASP A 67 -10.69 23.04 12.41
N GLY A 68 -9.38 22.80 12.26
CA GLY A 68 -8.52 22.22 13.28
C GLY A 68 -8.34 20.71 13.19
N ARG A 69 -8.89 20.06 12.15
CA ARG A 69 -8.71 18.63 11.89
C ARG A 69 -7.23 18.29 11.78
N ARG A 70 -6.85 17.13 12.36
CA ARG A 70 -5.48 16.63 12.39
C ARG A 70 -5.42 15.24 11.85
N LEU A 71 -4.39 14.96 11.06
CA LEU A 71 -4.04 13.61 10.64
C LEU A 71 -2.79 13.13 11.38
N TYR A 72 -2.72 11.82 11.56
CA TYR A 72 -1.58 11.15 12.17
C TYR A 72 -0.58 10.75 11.12
N LEU A 73 0.70 11.03 11.39
CA LEU A 73 1.83 10.66 10.56
C LEU A 73 2.94 10.09 11.44
N THR A 74 3.63 9.08 10.92
CA THR A 74 4.84 8.56 11.53
C THR A 74 5.88 8.28 10.47
N CYS A 75 7.16 8.58 10.80
CA CYS A 75 8.29 8.34 9.90
C CYS A 75 9.38 7.54 10.60
N TRP A 76 10.12 6.76 9.85
CA TRP A 76 11.26 5.96 10.29
C TRP A 76 12.43 6.14 9.32
N GLY A 77 13.64 5.86 9.79
CA GLY A 77 14.84 6.04 8.98
C GLY A 77 15.20 7.51 8.78
N GLU A 78 16.26 7.74 8.03
CA GLU A 78 16.80 9.06 7.69
C GLU A 78 17.29 9.04 6.25
N GLY A 79 17.28 10.16 5.59
CA GLY A 79 17.77 10.28 4.22
C GLY A 79 16.78 10.99 3.29
N SER A 80 17.12 11.04 2.01
CA SER A 80 16.35 11.66 0.94
C SER A 80 16.65 10.91 -0.36
N PRO A 81 15.67 10.74 -1.25
CA PRO A 81 14.25 11.16 -1.15
C PRO A 81 13.50 10.52 0.01
N THR A 82 12.45 11.20 0.52
CA THR A 82 11.54 10.60 1.49
C THR A 82 10.51 9.71 0.79
N VAL A 83 10.40 8.44 1.21
CA VAL A 83 9.32 7.56 0.74
C VAL A 83 8.07 7.83 1.56
N VAL A 84 6.95 8.14 0.91
CA VAL A 84 5.64 8.29 1.53
C VAL A 84 4.75 7.12 1.12
N LEU A 85 4.27 6.37 2.10
CA LEU A 85 3.42 5.20 1.91
C LEU A 85 1.94 5.58 2.07
N ASP A 86 1.14 5.29 1.05
CA ASP A 86 -0.32 5.51 1.05
C ASP A 86 -1.04 4.16 0.91
N SER A 87 -1.82 3.81 1.93
CA SER A 87 -2.55 2.54 1.98
C SER A 87 -3.75 2.53 1.05
N GLY A 88 -4.22 1.33 0.71
CA GLY A 88 -5.42 1.09 -0.06
C GLY A 88 -6.69 1.62 0.61
N HIS A 89 -7.84 1.07 0.21
CA HIS A 89 -9.09 1.28 0.94
C HIS A 89 -8.99 0.43 2.22
N PRO A 90 -8.79 1.06 3.38
CA PRO A 90 -8.45 0.32 4.57
C PRO A 90 -9.66 -0.47 5.11
N ASP A 91 -9.34 -1.57 5.77
CA ASP A 91 -10.29 -2.35 6.58
C ASP A 91 -10.56 -1.72 7.97
N GLY A 92 -10.16 -0.47 8.18
CA GLY A 92 -10.34 0.28 9.43
C GLY A 92 -9.11 0.32 10.33
N THR A 93 -7.96 -0.17 9.89
CA THR A 93 -6.77 -0.32 10.72
C THR A 93 -5.74 0.82 10.60
N GLY A 94 -5.88 1.70 9.60
CA GLY A 94 -5.00 2.85 9.40
C GLY A 94 -3.57 2.47 9.01
N ILE A 95 -2.58 3.13 9.60
CA ILE A 95 -1.13 2.87 9.39
C ILE A 95 -0.75 1.39 9.58
N ALA A 96 -1.61 0.58 10.19
CA ALA A 96 -1.36 -0.84 10.39
C ALA A 96 -1.02 -1.58 9.08
N ASP A 97 -1.49 -1.12 7.94
CA ASP A 97 -1.17 -1.71 6.64
C ASP A 97 0.33 -1.71 6.35
N PHE A 98 1.03 -0.62 6.70
CA PHE A 98 2.48 -0.52 6.50
C PHE A 98 3.29 -0.54 7.80
N GLY A 99 2.66 -0.28 8.95
CA GLY A 99 3.30 0.11 10.21
C GLY A 99 4.47 -0.77 10.65
N ASP A 100 4.29 -2.08 10.73
CA ASP A 100 5.35 -3.03 11.12
C ASP A 100 5.56 -4.12 10.07
N THR A 101 5.56 -3.74 8.79
CA THR A 101 5.83 -4.66 7.69
C THR A 101 7.33 -4.78 7.42
N GLU A 102 7.74 -5.93 6.86
CA GLU A 102 9.10 -6.11 6.37
C GLU A 102 9.39 -5.12 5.23
N PHE A 103 8.42 -4.86 4.36
CA PHE A 103 8.51 -3.87 3.29
C PHE A 103 8.96 -2.50 3.82
N ARG A 104 8.22 -1.93 4.79
CA ARG A 104 8.58 -0.65 5.40
C ARG A 104 9.98 -0.69 6.06
N ARG A 105 10.31 -1.77 6.78
CA ARG A 105 11.62 -1.90 7.44
C ARG A 105 12.77 -1.90 6.44
N ARG A 106 12.61 -2.55 5.30
CA ARG A 106 13.62 -2.55 4.23
C ARG A 106 13.85 -1.16 3.67
N LEU A 107 12.79 -0.42 3.41
CA LEU A 107 12.88 0.96 2.94
C LEU A 107 13.52 1.88 3.99
N ALA A 108 13.11 1.76 5.25
CA ALA A 108 13.62 2.59 6.34
C ALA A 108 15.08 2.33 6.71
N ALA A 109 15.68 1.23 6.24
CA ALA A 109 17.10 0.97 6.35
C ALA A 109 17.94 1.82 5.37
N GLU A 110 17.34 2.28 4.28
CA GLU A 110 18.03 2.99 3.19
C GLU A 110 17.68 4.49 3.11
N THR A 111 16.47 4.88 3.54
CA THR A 111 16.01 6.27 3.48
C THR A 111 14.95 6.56 4.54
N ARG A 112 14.50 7.83 4.61
CA ARG A 112 13.33 8.18 5.42
C ARG A 112 12.06 7.61 4.78
N VAL A 113 11.23 6.95 5.59
CA VAL A 113 9.93 6.40 5.18
C VAL A 113 8.86 6.91 6.11
N CYS A 114 7.83 7.49 5.54
CA CYS A 114 6.66 7.98 6.27
C CYS A 114 5.40 7.23 5.85
N ALA A 115 4.51 6.96 6.80
CA ALA A 115 3.16 6.49 6.57
C ALA A 115 2.18 7.32 7.40
N TYR A 116 0.93 7.43 6.96
CA TYR A 116 -0.06 8.25 7.61
C TYR A 116 -1.44 7.58 7.66
N ASP A 117 -2.24 7.99 8.61
CA ASP A 117 -3.65 7.63 8.66
C ASP A 117 -4.46 8.71 7.94
N ARG A 118 -5.20 8.35 6.89
CA ARG A 118 -6.13 9.28 6.26
C ARG A 118 -7.26 9.67 7.22
N ALA A 119 -8.07 10.65 6.85
CA ALA A 119 -9.16 11.14 7.68
C ALA A 119 -10.12 10.00 8.10
N ASP A 120 -10.50 9.97 9.38
CA ASP A 120 -11.33 8.93 10.03
C ASP A 120 -10.69 7.54 10.17
N TRP A 121 -9.38 7.41 9.86
CA TRP A 121 -8.64 6.16 10.05
C TRP A 121 -7.68 6.24 11.24
N GLY A 122 -7.46 5.10 11.87
CA GLY A 122 -6.45 4.91 12.91
C GLY A 122 -6.49 5.99 13.99
N ARG A 123 -5.49 6.87 14.00
CA ARG A 123 -5.32 7.97 14.97
C ARG A 123 -5.70 9.34 14.43
N SER A 124 -6.16 9.41 13.20
CA SER A 124 -6.57 10.67 12.56
C SER A 124 -7.95 11.13 13.04
N ASP A 125 -8.21 12.43 12.90
CA ASP A 125 -9.53 13.00 13.21
C ASP A 125 -10.56 12.58 12.16
N PRO A 126 -11.84 12.57 12.52
CA PRO A 126 -12.92 12.27 11.60
C PRO A 126 -12.90 13.12 10.34
N ALA A 127 -13.29 12.51 9.22
CA ALA A 127 -13.53 13.22 7.97
C ALA A 127 -14.75 14.17 8.10
N PRO A 128 -14.80 15.26 7.32
CA PRO A 128 -16.00 16.08 7.24
C PRO A 128 -17.17 15.26 6.70
N ASN A 129 -18.35 15.34 7.34
CA ASN A 129 -19.56 14.63 6.91
C ASN A 129 -20.16 15.27 5.63
N LYS A 130 -19.47 15.10 4.52
CA LYS A 130 -19.86 15.52 3.17
C LYS A 130 -19.08 14.68 2.15
N PRO A 131 -19.57 14.54 0.91
CA PRO A 131 -18.79 13.89 -0.15
C PRO A 131 -17.41 14.55 -0.27
N ARG A 132 -16.38 13.72 -0.33
CA ARG A 132 -14.98 14.09 -0.58
C ARG A 132 -14.51 13.47 -1.87
N ASN A 133 -13.50 14.05 -2.47
CA ASN A 133 -12.87 13.59 -3.69
C ASN A 133 -11.36 13.40 -3.53
N ALA A 134 -10.68 12.97 -4.60
CA ALA A 134 -9.23 12.76 -4.58
C ALA A 134 -8.46 14.06 -4.31
N ASP A 135 -8.96 15.23 -4.75
CA ASP A 135 -8.32 16.52 -4.42
C ASP A 135 -8.32 16.79 -2.91
N ASP A 136 -9.42 16.48 -2.22
CA ASP A 136 -9.50 16.65 -0.76
C ASP A 136 -8.47 15.79 -0.03
N VAL A 137 -8.16 14.59 -0.56
CA VAL A 137 -7.15 13.69 0.04
C VAL A 137 -5.73 14.17 -0.24
N VAL A 138 -5.48 14.61 -1.47
CA VAL A 138 -4.17 15.17 -1.86
C VAL A 138 -3.87 16.45 -1.09
N ASP A 139 -4.86 17.35 -0.93
CA ASP A 139 -4.71 18.57 -0.12
C ASP A 139 -4.41 18.25 1.35
N ASP A 140 -5.05 17.21 1.90
CA ASP A 140 -4.79 16.74 3.25
C ASP A 140 -3.35 16.21 3.39
N LEU A 141 -2.87 15.42 2.43
CA LEU A 141 -1.51 14.85 2.44
C LEU A 141 -0.45 15.95 2.30
N ASP A 142 -0.61 16.86 1.34
CA ASP A 142 0.32 17.97 1.13
C ASP A 142 0.45 18.83 2.39
N THR A 143 -0.69 19.26 2.96
CA THR A 143 -0.70 20.03 4.22
C THR A 143 -0.12 19.22 5.40
N LEU A 144 -0.32 17.90 5.43
CA LEU A 144 0.21 17.03 6.48
C LEU A 144 1.74 16.99 6.43
N LEU A 145 2.31 16.80 5.24
CA LEU A 145 3.77 16.76 5.05
C LEU A 145 4.40 18.10 5.43
N GLU A 146 3.81 19.22 4.99
CA GLU A 146 4.25 20.56 5.37
C GLU A 146 4.18 20.80 6.90
N ALA A 147 3.03 20.47 7.52
CA ALA A 147 2.83 20.68 8.97
C ALA A 147 3.71 19.77 9.84
N ALA A 148 4.16 18.64 9.31
CA ALA A 148 5.07 17.71 9.97
C ALA A 148 6.55 18.02 9.69
N GLU A 149 6.85 19.07 8.91
CA GLU A 149 8.20 19.44 8.48
C GLU A 149 8.93 18.27 7.78
N VAL A 150 8.18 17.53 6.95
CA VAL A 150 8.71 16.45 6.13
C VAL A 150 8.98 16.98 4.72
N ASP A 151 10.24 17.23 4.44
CA ASP A 151 10.67 17.80 3.17
C ASP A 151 10.81 16.73 2.08
N GLY A 152 10.50 17.12 0.82
CA GLY A 152 10.80 16.36 -0.40
C GLY A 152 12.29 16.42 -0.79
N PRO A 153 12.65 15.86 -1.95
CA PRO A 153 11.72 15.24 -2.88
C PRO A 153 11.14 13.94 -2.36
N PHE A 154 9.93 13.57 -2.85
CA PHE A 154 9.21 12.39 -2.41
C PHE A 154 9.25 11.25 -3.43
N VAL A 155 9.35 10.02 -2.96
CA VAL A 155 8.90 8.84 -3.68
C VAL A 155 7.56 8.43 -3.07
N LEU A 156 6.47 8.56 -3.83
CA LEU A 156 5.14 8.14 -3.39
C LEU A 156 4.92 6.67 -3.74
N ALA A 157 4.69 5.83 -2.75
CA ALA A 157 4.39 4.41 -2.95
C ALA A 157 3.00 4.10 -2.40
N GLY A 158 2.04 3.89 -3.30
CA GLY A 158 0.65 3.67 -2.93
C GLY A 158 0.13 2.31 -3.36
N SER A 159 -0.63 1.65 -2.47
CA SER A 159 -1.30 0.39 -2.75
C SER A 159 -2.77 0.64 -3.10
N SER A 160 -3.29 -0.07 -4.12
CA SER A 160 -4.72 0.00 -4.45
C SER A 160 -5.19 1.45 -4.64
N PHE A 161 -6.22 1.88 -3.91
CA PHE A 161 -6.71 3.27 -3.92
C PHE A 161 -5.62 4.30 -3.54
N GLY A 162 -4.75 3.98 -2.57
CA GLY A 162 -3.62 4.85 -2.22
C GLY A 162 -2.66 5.11 -3.38
N GLY A 163 -2.51 4.16 -4.30
CA GLY A 163 -1.74 4.37 -5.53
C GLY A 163 -2.40 5.35 -6.49
N MET A 164 -3.72 5.40 -6.53
CA MET A 164 -4.44 6.41 -7.32
C MET A 164 -4.24 7.81 -6.72
N ILE A 165 -4.27 7.93 -5.39
CA ILE A 165 -3.95 9.17 -4.68
C ILE A 165 -2.50 9.59 -4.94
N ALA A 166 -1.55 8.66 -4.87
CA ALA A 166 -0.14 8.92 -5.18
C ALA A 166 0.06 9.45 -6.61
N ALA A 167 -0.59 8.83 -7.60
CA ALA A 167 -0.54 9.30 -8.99
C ALA A 167 -1.19 10.68 -9.16
N HIS A 168 -2.29 10.95 -8.43
CA HIS A 168 -2.97 12.25 -8.47
C HIS A 168 -2.16 13.33 -7.76
N PHE A 169 -1.50 13.02 -6.66
CA PHE A 169 -0.55 13.91 -6.00
C PHE A 169 0.58 14.30 -6.96
N ALA A 170 1.14 13.31 -7.68
CA ALA A 170 2.22 13.54 -8.64
C ALA A 170 1.83 14.46 -9.81
N ASP A 171 0.59 14.38 -10.29
CA ASP A 171 0.04 15.28 -11.31
C ASP A 171 -0.11 16.73 -10.80
N ARG A 172 -0.46 16.89 -9.53
CA ARG A 172 -0.68 18.22 -8.91
C ARG A 172 0.59 18.87 -8.38
N HIS A 173 1.55 18.08 -7.92
CA HIS A 173 2.81 18.52 -7.28
C HIS A 173 4.03 17.93 -8.00
N PRO A 174 4.18 18.13 -9.31
CA PRO A 174 5.21 17.45 -10.11
C PRO A 174 6.65 17.80 -9.74
N ASP A 175 6.87 18.97 -9.14
CA ASP A 175 8.21 19.48 -8.78
C ASP A 175 8.72 18.88 -7.46
N ASP A 176 7.85 18.24 -6.68
CA ASP A 176 8.17 17.71 -5.35
C ASP A 176 8.55 16.21 -5.39
N LEU A 177 8.55 15.59 -6.58
CA LEU A 177 8.66 14.15 -6.76
C LEU A 177 10.01 13.68 -7.27
N ALA A 178 10.55 12.64 -6.61
CA ALA A 178 11.62 11.78 -7.12
C ALA A 178 11.08 10.56 -7.87
N GLY A 179 9.84 10.12 -7.58
CA GLY A 179 9.21 9.00 -8.28
C GLY A 179 7.87 8.58 -7.72
N VAL A 180 7.19 7.69 -8.44
CA VAL A 180 5.90 7.10 -8.03
C VAL A 180 5.97 5.58 -8.19
N VAL A 181 5.45 4.85 -7.21
CA VAL A 181 5.30 3.39 -7.25
C VAL A 181 3.84 3.03 -7.00
N LEU A 182 3.24 2.31 -7.92
CA LEU A 182 1.87 1.81 -7.85
C LEU A 182 1.90 0.32 -7.49
N LEU A 183 1.40 -0.04 -6.31
CA LEU A 183 1.39 -1.40 -5.77
C LEU A 183 0.01 -2.03 -6.02
N ASP A 184 -0.10 -2.82 -7.06
CA ASP A 184 -1.33 -3.50 -7.52
C ASP A 184 -2.56 -2.57 -7.58
N VAL A 185 -2.39 -1.45 -8.28
CA VAL A 185 -3.40 -0.39 -8.39
C VAL A 185 -4.37 -0.70 -9.53
N PRO A 186 -5.69 -0.60 -9.33
CA PRO A 186 -6.67 -0.79 -10.40
C PRO A 186 -6.34 0.07 -11.62
N ALA A 187 -6.65 -0.43 -12.81
CA ALA A 187 -6.42 0.34 -14.04
C ALA A 187 -7.14 1.70 -13.98
N PRO A 188 -6.56 2.76 -14.58
CA PRO A 188 -7.22 4.07 -14.60
C PRO A 188 -8.61 4.04 -15.24
N SER A 189 -8.85 3.07 -16.14
CA SER A 189 -10.13 2.85 -16.80
C SER A 189 -11.10 1.95 -16.03
N ALA A 190 -10.72 1.48 -14.83
CA ALA A 190 -11.63 0.70 -14.02
C ALA A 190 -12.88 1.53 -13.68
N THR A 191 -14.04 0.90 -13.80
CA THR A 191 -15.31 1.50 -13.37
C THR A 191 -15.73 0.87 -12.06
N LEU A 192 -15.99 1.69 -11.06
CA LEU A 192 -16.48 1.25 -9.77
C LEU A 192 -17.87 1.86 -9.53
N SER A 193 -18.84 1.02 -9.30
CA SER A 193 -20.23 1.42 -9.10
C SER A 193 -20.68 1.10 -7.68
N ALA A 194 -21.24 2.08 -6.96
CA ALA A 194 -21.86 1.85 -5.66
C ALA A 194 -23.07 0.93 -5.73
N GLU A 195 -23.61 0.64 -6.92
CA GLU A 195 -24.65 -0.38 -7.12
C GLU A 195 -24.07 -1.81 -7.00
N GLU A 196 -22.82 -1.99 -7.45
CA GLU A 196 -22.10 -3.28 -7.39
C GLU A 196 -21.30 -3.44 -6.10
N ILE A 197 -20.71 -2.34 -5.61
CA ILE A 197 -19.90 -2.27 -4.40
C ILE A 197 -20.43 -1.14 -3.51
N PRO A 198 -21.46 -1.39 -2.69
CA PRO A 198 -22.11 -0.36 -1.87
C PRO A 198 -21.16 0.39 -0.93
N GLU A 199 -20.08 -0.27 -0.51
CA GLU A 199 -19.07 0.24 0.41
C GLU A 199 -18.31 1.47 -0.13
N ILE A 200 -18.30 1.69 -1.45
CA ILE A 200 -17.64 2.86 -2.04
C ILE A 200 -18.52 4.12 -2.08
N ALA A 201 -19.82 4.02 -1.73
CA ALA A 201 -20.66 5.19 -1.62
C ALA A 201 -20.19 6.08 -0.48
N TRP A 202 -20.14 7.40 -0.70
CA TRP A 202 -19.58 8.36 0.25
C TRP A 202 -20.26 8.37 1.63
N ASP A 203 -21.52 7.99 1.72
CA ASP A 203 -22.32 7.94 2.95
C ASP A 203 -22.43 6.53 3.55
N HIS A 204 -21.73 5.54 2.98
CA HIS A 204 -21.75 4.18 3.50
C HIS A 204 -20.90 4.06 4.78
N PRO A 205 -21.36 3.32 5.83
CA PRO A 205 -20.62 3.18 7.08
C PRO A 205 -19.22 2.55 6.97
N ALA A 206 -18.95 1.79 5.91
CA ALA A 206 -17.63 1.23 5.62
C ALA A 206 -16.70 2.21 4.86
N ASN A 207 -17.20 3.41 4.54
CA ASN A 207 -16.43 4.49 3.91
C ASN A 207 -16.38 5.71 4.85
N PRO A 208 -15.66 5.63 5.96
CA PRO A 208 -15.63 6.69 6.96
C PRO A 208 -14.92 7.96 6.45
N GLU A 209 -14.10 7.85 5.42
CA GLU A 209 -13.48 9.01 4.74
C GLU A 209 -14.48 9.84 3.94
N HIS A 210 -15.70 9.35 3.73
CA HIS A 210 -16.72 9.96 2.88
C HIS A 210 -16.28 10.21 1.43
N LEU A 211 -15.41 9.35 0.89
CA LEU A 211 -14.92 9.46 -0.47
C LEU A 211 -15.99 9.02 -1.48
N ASP A 212 -16.25 9.83 -2.48
CA ASP A 212 -17.14 9.49 -3.59
C ASP A 212 -16.36 8.76 -4.70
N ILE A 213 -15.96 7.51 -4.40
CA ILE A 213 -14.97 6.75 -5.17
C ILE A 213 -15.45 6.48 -6.59
N GLY A 214 -16.73 6.11 -6.80
CA GLY A 214 -17.25 5.78 -8.13
C GLY A 214 -17.09 6.92 -9.14
N PRO A 215 -17.64 8.12 -8.88
CA PRO A 215 -17.45 9.29 -9.72
C PRO A 215 -15.98 9.71 -9.94
N GLU A 216 -15.12 9.53 -8.92
CA GLU A 216 -13.69 9.83 -9.06
C GLU A 216 -13.01 8.92 -10.08
N PHE A 217 -13.28 7.60 -10.05
CA PHE A 217 -12.75 6.67 -11.04
C PHE A 217 -13.22 7.02 -12.46
N GLU A 218 -14.51 7.28 -12.64
CA GLU A 218 -15.06 7.57 -13.97
C GLU A 218 -14.58 8.93 -14.51
N ASN A 219 -14.64 9.97 -13.70
CA ASN A 219 -14.43 11.33 -14.17
C ASN A 219 -12.97 11.76 -14.20
N ARG A 220 -12.19 11.34 -13.21
CA ARG A 220 -10.81 11.78 -13.07
C ARG A 220 -9.83 10.84 -13.72
N PHE A 221 -9.83 9.57 -13.31
CA PHE A 221 -8.79 8.65 -13.75
C PHE A 221 -9.05 8.08 -15.15
N ALA A 222 -10.28 7.72 -15.48
CA ALA A 222 -10.61 7.15 -16.79
C ALA A 222 -10.57 8.19 -17.91
N ASN A 223 -11.09 9.40 -17.67
CA ASN A 223 -11.20 10.44 -18.69
C ASN A 223 -9.97 11.36 -18.76
N SER A 224 -9.24 11.51 -17.66
CA SER A 224 -8.06 12.38 -17.56
C SER A 224 -7.03 11.71 -16.63
N PRO A 225 -6.39 10.63 -17.07
CA PRO A 225 -5.40 9.94 -16.25
C PRO A 225 -4.27 10.93 -15.86
N PRO A 226 -3.76 10.85 -14.64
CA PRO A 226 -2.66 11.69 -14.17
C PRO A 226 -1.46 11.63 -15.11
N SER A 227 -0.73 12.75 -15.24
CA SER A 227 0.48 12.82 -16.07
C SER A 227 1.53 13.70 -15.39
N PHE A 228 2.71 13.12 -15.13
CA PHE A 228 3.79 13.75 -14.38
C PHE A 228 5.16 13.39 -14.96
N PRO A 229 6.19 14.24 -14.74
CA PRO A 229 7.54 14.01 -15.27
C PRO A 229 8.34 12.98 -14.45
N ALA A 230 7.98 12.74 -13.18
CA ALA A 230 8.70 11.83 -12.30
C ALA A 230 8.67 10.38 -12.82
N PRO A 231 9.70 9.56 -12.58
CA PRO A 231 9.71 8.13 -12.92
C PRO A 231 8.56 7.38 -12.27
N LEU A 232 8.03 6.38 -12.98
CA LEU A 232 6.90 5.56 -12.52
C LEU A 232 7.23 4.07 -12.57
N VAL A 233 7.03 3.38 -11.45
CA VAL A 233 7.04 1.91 -11.39
C VAL A 233 5.64 1.41 -11.13
N VAL A 234 5.15 0.51 -11.98
CA VAL A 234 3.87 -0.19 -11.79
C VAL A 234 4.18 -1.61 -11.37
N ILE A 235 3.87 -1.97 -10.15
CA ILE A 235 4.01 -3.32 -9.60
C ILE A 235 2.66 -4.02 -9.69
N THR A 236 2.59 -5.07 -10.49
CA THR A 236 1.40 -5.91 -10.65
C THR A 236 1.58 -7.21 -9.88
N ALA A 237 0.64 -7.55 -9.01
CA ALA A 237 0.60 -8.82 -8.32
C ALA A 237 0.07 -9.92 -9.25
N THR A 238 0.77 -11.06 -9.36
CA THR A 238 0.34 -12.17 -10.23
C THR A 238 -0.95 -12.86 -9.77
N GLY A 239 -1.36 -12.66 -8.53
CA GLY A 239 -2.62 -13.13 -7.93
C GLY A 239 -3.50 -11.96 -7.44
N GLY A 240 -3.26 -10.76 -7.92
CA GLY A 240 -4.05 -9.56 -7.59
C GLY A 240 -5.40 -9.51 -8.31
N ASP A 241 -6.12 -8.42 -8.08
CA ASP A 241 -7.48 -8.22 -8.60
C ASP A 241 -7.51 -7.68 -10.03
N SER A 242 -6.40 -7.11 -10.51
CA SER A 242 -6.27 -6.53 -11.85
C SER A 242 -5.27 -7.30 -12.71
N SER A 243 -5.53 -7.41 -14.02
CA SER A 243 -4.59 -8.05 -14.93
C SER A 243 -3.38 -7.15 -15.20
N VAL A 244 -2.25 -7.79 -15.57
CA VAL A 244 -1.04 -7.08 -16.05
C VAL A 244 -1.37 -6.15 -17.20
N GLU A 245 -2.18 -6.61 -18.15
CA GLU A 245 -2.56 -5.85 -19.35
C GLU A 245 -3.37 -4.60 -18.99
N ASP A 246 -4.32 -4.71 -18.06
CA ASP A 246 -5.14 -3.56 -17.63
C ASP A 246 -4.30 -2.51 -16.92
N GLN A 247 -3.38 -2.92 -16.03
CA GLN A 247 -2.51 -2.01 -15.29
C GLN A 247 -1.46 -1.32 -16.19
N GLN A 248 -1.13 -1.86 -17.37
CA GLN A 248 -0.27 -1.18 -18.35
C GLN A 248 -0.78 0.21 -18.76
N ALA A 249 -2.07 0.47 -18.57
CA ALA A 249 -2.63 1.78 -18.85
C ALA A 249 -1.97 2.91 -18.02
N TRP A 250 -1.45 2.60 -16.83
CA TRP A 250 -0.70 3.54 -15.97
C TRP A 250 0.61 4.00 -16.60
N LEU A 251 1.25 3.21 -17.46
CA LEU A 251 2.53 3.57 -18.10
C LEU A 251 2.46 4.85 -18.94
N ARG A 252 1.25 5.31 -19.26
CA ARG A 252 1.06 6.58 -19.97
C ARG A 252 1.20 7.80 -19.08
N SER A 253 1.18 7.61 -17.76
CA SER A 253 1.26 8.69 -16.77
C SER A 253 2.66 9.30 -16.67
N SER A 254 3.69 8.59 -17.10
CA SER A 254 5.06 9.09 -17.16
C SER A 254 5.79 8.61 -18.40
N ALA A 255 6.70 9.46 -18.93
CA ALA A 255 7.58 9.08 -20.05
C ALA A 255 8.69 8.09 -19.60
N ASP A 256 9.05 8.10 -18.31
CA ASP A 256 9.98 7.16 -17.68
C ASP A 256 9.20 6.18 -16.80
N ALA A 257 8.44 5.27 -17.43
CA ALA A 257 7.60 4.30 -16.74
C ALA A 257 7.94 2.87 -17.14
N HIS A 258 7.90 1.95 -16.15
CA HIS A 258 7.98 0.52 -16.42
C HIS A 258 7.06 -0.27 -15.48
N GLN A 259 6.77 -1.52 -15.87
CA GLN A 259 5.94 -2.44 -15.11
C GLN A 259 6.74 -3.67 -14.72
N VAL A 260 6.52 -4.13 -13.50
CA VAL A 260 7.12 -5.34 -12.93
C VAL A 260 6.01 -6.24 -12.40
N GLU A 261 6.13 -7.54 -12.64
CA GLU A 261 5.25 -8.54 -12.05
C GLU A 261 5.92 -9.15 -10.83
N LEU A 262 5.25 -9.12 -9.68
CA LEU A 262 5.69 -9.80 -8.46
C LEU A 262 4.69 -10.90 -8.08
N THR A 263 5.22 -11.96 -7.46
CA THR A 263 4.37 -13.06 -6.99
C THR A 263 3.68 -12.67 -5.70
N GLY A 264 2.35 -12.72 -5.68
CA GLY A 264 1.56 -12.41 -4.50
C GLY A 264 0.11 -12.09 -4.84
N GLY A 265 -0.70 -11.83 -3.82
CA GLY A 265 -2.05 -11.29 -3.92
C GLY A 265 -2.03 -9.77 -4.01
N HIS A 266 -3.21 -9.17 -3.83
CA HIS A 266 -3.42 -7.72 -3.91
C HIS A 266 -2.48 -6.91 -3.00
N GLU A 267 -2.17 -7.41 -1.82
CA GLU A 267 -1.22 -6.78 -0.89
C GLU A 267 0.22 -7.28 -1.15
N VAL A 268 0.70 -7.12 -2.39
CA VAL A 268 1.98 -7.65 -2.87
C VAL A 268 3.18 -7.24 -2.01
N TYR A 269 3.13 -6.10 -1.34
CA TYR A 269 4.15 -5.63 -0.41
C TYR A 269 4.24 -6.47 0.89
N LEU A 270 3.21 -7.28 1.20
CA LEU A 270 3.23 -8.26 2.29
C LEU A 270 3.73 -9.62 1.80
N ASP A 271 3.36 -10.04 0.58
CA ASP A 271 3.67 -11.34 0.02
C ASP A 271 5.10 -11.42 -0.53
N ASP A 272 5.57 -10.36 -1.20
CA ASP A 272 6.95 -10.20 -1.67
C ASP A 272 7.54 -8.85 -1.22
N PRO A 273 7.79 -8.67 0.09
CA PRO A 273 8.32 -7.42 0.63
C PRO A 273 9.70 -7.06 0.11
N ALA A 274 10.50 -8.06 -0.26
CA ALA A 274 11.83 -7.83 -0.79
C ALA A 274 11.79 -7.32 -2.23
N GLY A 275 10.97 -7.93 -3.08
CA GLY A 275 10.77 -7.50 -4.47
C GLY A 275 10.15 -6.12 -4.52
N ALA A 276 9.06 -5.90 -3.77
CA ALA A 276 8.40 -4.60 -3.72
C ALA A 276 9.33 -3.47 -3.22
N ALA A 277 10.10 -3.71 -2.16
CA ALA A 277 11.06 -2.73 -1.66
C ALA A 277 12.19 -2.45 -2.66
N ALA A 278 12.70 -3.47 -3.34
CA ALA A 278 13.76 -3.30 -4.34
C ALA A 278 13.31 -2.35 -5.46
N GLU A 279 12.07 -2.46 -5.94
CA GLU A 279 11.55 -1.58 -6.97
C GLU A 279 11.43 -0.11 -6.48
N VAL A 280 10.95 0.12 -5.26
CA VAL A 280 10.91 1.47 -4.67
C VAL A 280 12.31 2.06 -4.57
N LEU A 281 13.29 1.28 -4.12
CA LEU A 281 14.68 1.72 -3.92
C LEU A 281 15.37 2.10 -5.24
N THR A 282 14.93 1.58 -6.40
CA THR A 282 15.46 2.00 -7.71
C THR A 282 15.25 3.49 -8.01
N LEU A 283 14.33 4.13 -7.30
CA LEU A 283 13.98 5.54 -7.49
C LEU A 283 14.78 6.50 -6.59
N LEU A 284 15.53 5.99 -5.62
CA LEU A 284 16.30 6.84 -4.69
C LEU A 284 17.55 7.45 -5.30
N ASP A 285 18.13 6.80 -6.31
CA ASP A 285 19.41 7.18 -6.92
C ASP A 285 19.26 7.96 -8.25
N ARG A 286 18.04 8.40 -8.59
CA ARG A 286 17.75 9.07 -9.88
C ARG A 286 17.75 10.58 -9.81
#